data_f360a882332623868dbc6c80944c93fd
#
_entry.id   f360a882332623868dbc6c80944c93fd
#
_cell.length_a   1.000
_cell.length_b   1.000
_cell.length_c   1.000
_cell.angle_alpha   90.00
_cell.angle_beta   90.00
_cell.angle_gamma   90.00
#
_symmetry.space_group_name_H-M   'P 1'
#
loop_
_entity.id
_entity.type
_entity.pdbx_description
1 polymer ?
#
loop_
_entity_poly.entity_id
_entity_poly.type
_entity_poly.pdbx_seq_one_letter_code
_entity_poly.pdbx_strand_id
1 'polypeptide(L)'
;MEKELFIALCDLLKSKVPELQWVDADLGQLNTSERPPVAFPCCLVEMSYPQCVNHTVWVQRNKVRFQLRVAFNVSAPTNASVPIEVREKALAQYDTLKRIHKVLQGWSCNRSINPTARASVTPESRSDGLKVYRVIYESSFMD
;
A
#
# COMPACT_ATOMS: atom_id res chain seq x y z
N MET A 1 18.09 6.63 5.47
CA MET A 1 16.82 6.20 6.10
C MET A 1 15.74 5.87 5.05
N GLU A 2 15.49 6.73 4.09
CA GLU A 2 14.44 6.49 3.07
C GLU A 2 14.65 5.21 2.28
N LYS A 3 15.86 4.99 1.79
CA LYS A 3 16.20 3.80 1.01
C LYS A 3 15.97 2.52 1.82
N GLU A 4 16.43 2.52 3.05
CA GLU A 4 16.31 1.37 3.96
C GLU A 4 14.86 1.10 4.32
N LEU A 5 14.08 2.15 4.58
CA LEU A 5 12.64 2.03 4.85
C LEU A 5 11.89 1.46 3.65
N PHE A 6 12.18 1.96 2.46
CA PHE A 6 11.55 1.48 1.23
C PHE A 6 11.84 -0.01 0.99
N ILE A 7 13.11 -0.40 1.09
CA ILE A 7 13.51 -1.80 0.90
C ILE A 7 12.84 -2.69 1.94
N ALA A 8 12.87 -2.29 3.21
CA ALA A 8 12.28 -3.07 4.29
C ALA A 8 10.77 -3.24 4.11
N LEU A 9 10.07 -2.18 3.70
CA LEU A 9 8.62 -2.22 3.45
C LEU A 9 8.29 -3.15 2.27
N CYS A 10 9.01 -3.03 1.16
CA CYS A 10 8.79 -3.88 0.00
C CYS A 10 9.06 -5.35 0.30
N ASP A 11 10.15 -5.64 1.01
CA ASP A 11 10.49 -7.02 1.39
C ASP A 11 9.46 -7.60 2.35
N LEU A 12 8.98 -6.80 3.29
CA LEU A 12 7.93 -7.21 4.22
C LEU A 12 6.65 -7.59 3.48
N LEU A 13 6.19 -6.74 2.57
CA LEU A 13 4.99 -6.99 1.79
C LEU A 13 5.16 -8.22 0.90
N LYS A 14 6.29 -8.36 0.23
CA LYS A 14 6.56 -9.49 -0.63
C LYS A 14 6.54 -10.81 0.13
N SER A 15 7.11 -10.84 1.33
CA SER A 15 7.20 -12.07 2.14
C SER A 15 5.93 -12.40 2.90
N LYS A 16 5.19 -11.41 3.38
CA LYS A 16 4.03 -11.60 4.26
C LYS A 16 2.69 -11.53 3.53
N VAL A 17 2.65 -10.97 2.33
CA VAL A 17 1.45 -10.88 1.49
C VAL A 17 1.78 -11.51 0.13
N PRO A 18 1.88 -12.86 0.08
CA PRO A 18 2.37 -13.56 -1.11
C PRO A 18 1.46 -13.46 -2.32
N GLU A 19 0.19 -13.10 -2.16
CA GLU A 19 -0.73 -12.86 -3.27
C GLU A 19 -0.39 -11.62 -4.09
N LEU A 20 0.41 -10.69 -3.56
CA LEU A 20 0.90 -9.55 -4.33
C LEU A 20 1.93 -10.00 -5.35
N GLN A 21 1.62 -9.82 -6.63
CA GLN A 21 2.48 -10.24 -7.75
C GLN A 21 3.52 -9.18 -8.12
N TRP A 22 3.33 -7.95 -7.65
CA TRP A 22 4.19 -6.82 -7.99
C TRP A 22 4.20 -5.82 -6.83
N VAL A 23 5.38 -5.53 -6.28
CA VAL A 23 5.59 -4.51 -5.24
C VAL A 23 6.71 -3.62 -5.71
N ASP A 24 6.43 -2.34 -5.89
CA ASP A 24 7.37 -1.40 -6.51
C ASP A 24 7.11 0.03 -6.02
N ALA A 25 8.04 0.93 -6.34
CA ALA A 25 7.80 2.36 -6.17
C ALA A 25 6.68 2.82 -7.08
N ASP A 26 5.89 3.77 -6.62
CA ASP A 26 4.85 4.39 -7.45
C ASP A 26 5.50 5.42 -8.37
N LEU A 27 5.63 5.04 -9.64
CA LEU A 27 6.19 5.87 -10.71
C LEU A 27 5.11 6.29 -11.71
N GLY A 28 3.83 6.18 -11.33
CA GLY A 28 2.71 6.53 -12.20
C GLY A 28 2.25 5.40 -13.12
N GLN A 29 2.62 4.16 -12.86
CA GLN A 29 2.28 3.00 -13.70
C GLN A 29 0.77 2.83 -13.89
N LEU A 30 -0.03 3.21 -12.88
CA LEU A 30 -1.50 3.10 -12.93
C LEU A 30 -2.18 4.30 -13.57
N ASN A 31 -1.42 5.33 -13.95
CA ASN A 31 -1.94 6.57 -14.51
C ASN A 31 -1.87 6.62 -16.04
N THR A 32 -1.47 5.52 -16.67
CA THR A 32 -1.37 5.42 -18.13
C THR A 32 -2.71 5.09 -18.76
N SER A 33 -2.93 5.51 -20.01
CA SER A 33 -4.12 5.14 -20.80
C SER A 33 -4.05 3.74 -21.36
N GLU A 34 -2.87 3.14 -21.35
CA GLU A 34 -2.62 1.77 -21.81
C GLU A 34 -2.65 0.82 -20.60
N ARG A 35 -2.59 -0.49 -20.88
CA ARG A 35 -2.49 -1.48 -19.83
C ARG A 35 -1.24 -1.22 -18.98
N PRO A 36 -1.37 -1.07 -17.65
CA PRO A 36 -0.22 -0.80 -16.78
C PRO A 36 0.84 -1.90 -16.90
N PRO A 37 2.15 -1.53 -16.91
CA PRO A 37 3.24 -2.50 -17.00
C PRO A 37 3.53 -3.16 -15.66
N VAL A 38 2.53 -3.75 -15.03
CA VAL A 38 2.62 -4.41 -13.72
C VAL A 38 1.81 -5.69 -13.73
N ALA A 39 2.19 -6.64 -12.89
CA ALA A 39 1.39 -7.82 -12.61
C ALA A 39 0.37 -7.51 -11.51
N PHE A 40 -0.80 -8.13 -11.55
CA PHE A 40 -1.87 -7.90 -10.57
C PHE A 40 -2.05 -9.14 -9.67
N PRO A 41 -2.39 -8.96 -8.40
CA PRO A 41 -2.49 -7.70 -7.66
C PRO A 41 -1.12 -7.02 -7.48
N CYS A 42 -1.10 -5.70 -7.54
CA CYS A 42 0.13 -4.95 -7.31
C CYS A 42 -0.03 -3.97 -6.14
N CYS A 43 1.10 -3.60 -5.56
CA CYS A 43 1.18 -2.58 -4.53
C CYS A 43 2.28 -1.60 -4.91
N LEU A 44 1.91 -0.36 -5.17
CA LEU A 44 2.84 0.70 -5.51
C LEU A 44 3.01 1.63 -4.33
N VAL A 45 4.25 1.86 -3.92
CA VAL A 45 4.60 2.55 -2.69
C VAL A 45 5.18 3.92 -3.00
N GLU A 46 4.62 4.94 -2.36
CA GLU A 46 5.17 6.29 -2.36
C GLU A 46 5.40 6.74 -0.92
N MET A 47 6.59 7.25 -0.63
CA MET A 47 6.93 7.77 0.68
C MET A 47 7.05 9.29 0.62
N SER A 48 6.53 9.96 1.64
CA SER A 48 6.65 11.41 1.78
C SER A 48 6.86 11.79 3.24
N TYR A 49 7.42 12.97 3.46
CA TYR A 49 7.59 13.57 4.78
C TYR A 49 6.73 14.83 4.87
N PRO A 50 5.42 14.69 5.19
CA PRO A 50 4.51 15.85 5.19
C PRO A 50 4.84 16.89 6.25
N GLN A 51 5.63 16.53 7.26
CA GLN A 51 6.04 17.46 8.30
C GLN A 51 7.43 17.11 8.80
N CYS A 52 8.34 18.09 8.76
CA CYS A 52 9.67 17.98 9.31
C CYS A 52 9.86 19.12 10.30
N VAL A 53 10.14 18.80 11.55
CA VAL A 53 10.28 19.78 12.62
C VAL A 53 11.65 19.65 13.27
N ASN A 54 12.37 20.76 13.43
CA ASN A 54 13.65 20.75 14.11
C ASN A 54 13.47 20.44 15.58
N HIS A 55 14.17 19.38 16.02
CA HIS A 55 14.30 19.07 17.45
C HIS A 55 15.50 19.78 18.03
N THR A 56 16.61 19.76 17.30
CA THR A 56 17.81 20.55 17.54
C THR A 56 18.29 21.14 16.22
N VAL A 57 19.37 21.91 16.23
CA VAL A 57 19.98 22.44 14.99
C VAL A 57 20.42 21.30 14.07
N TRP A 58 20.70 20.12 14.61
CA TRP A 58 21.27 18.99 13.88
C TRP A 58 20.31 17.83 13.67
N VAL A 59 19.16 17.82 14.36
CA VAL A 59 18.23 16.68 14.38
C VAL A 59 16.82 17.16 14.14
N GLN A 60 16.12 16.48 13.22
CA GLN A 60 14.71 16.71 12.94
C GLN A 60 13.84 15.55 13.39
N ARG A 61 12.63 15.87 13.82
CA ARG A 61 11.54 14.90 13.90
C ARG A 61 10.78 14.95 12.57
N ASN A 62 10.72 13.83 11.90
CA ASN A 62 10.03 13.71 10.61
C ASN A 62 8.78 12.87 10.76
N LYS A 63 7.66 13.38 10.28
CA LYS A 63 6.48 12.58 10.05
C LYS A 63 6.67 11.89 8.70
N VAL A 64 6.49 10.59 8.65
CA VAL A 64 6.58 9.83 7.40
C VAL A 64 5.21 9.29 7.03
N ARG A 65 4.89 9.41 5.74
CA ARG A 65 3.66 8.88 5.17
C ARG A 65 4.02 7.86 4.10
N PHE A 66 3.45 6.66 4.25
CA PHE A 66 3.53 5.61 3.23
C PHE A 66 2.19 5.55 2.52
N GLN A 67 2.15 5.91 1.26
CA GLN A 67 0.96 5.75 0.43
C GLN A 67 1.11 4.48 -0.39
N LEU A 68 0.17 3.56 -0.22
CA LEU A 68 0.12 2.33 -0.98
C LEU A 68 -1.06 2.42 -1.95
N ARG A 69 -0.78 2.25 -3.24
CA ARG A 69 -1.84 2.04 -4.23
C ARG A 69 -1.90 0.56 -4.54
N VAL A 70 -2.95 -0.08 -4.06
CA VAL A 70 -3.13 -1.53 -4.22
C VAL A 70 -4.16 -1.74 -5.31
N ALA A 71 -3.73 -2.36 -6.41
CA ALA A 71 -4.55 -2.50 -7.60
C ALA A 71 -4.88 -3.96 -7.88
N PHE A 72 -6.13 -4.19 -8.24
CA PHE A 72 -6.68 -5.50 -8.57
C PHE A 72 -7.31 -5.45 -9.95
N ASN A 73 -7.09 -6.50 -10.73
CA ASN A 73 -7.80 -6.72 -11.99
C ASN A 73 -8.96 -7.68 -11.70
N VAL A 74 -10.12 -7.11 -11.36
CA VAL A 74 -11.30 -7.89 -10.97
C VAL A 74 -12.11 -8.22 -12.21
N SER A 75 -12.15 -9.49 -12.60
CA SER A 75 -12.85 -9.96 -13.79
C SER A 75 -14.12 -10.77 -13.46
N ALA A 76 -14.33 -11.14 -12.20
CA ALA A 76 -15.50 -11.92 -11.78
C ALA A 76 -16.60 -11.00 -11.24
N PRO A 77 -17.89 -11.36 -11.39
CA PRO A 77 -19.00 -10.56 -10.87
C PRO A 77 -19.09 -10.61 -9.36
N THR A 78 -19.55 -9.50 -8.77
CA THR A 78 -19.64 -9.32 -7.31
C THR A 78 -21.05 -9.11 -6.80
N ASN A 79 -22.08 -9.08 -7.69
CA ASN A 79 -23.44 -8.77 -7.26
C ASN A 79 -24.06 -9.88 -6.41
N ALA A 80 -25.06 -9.52 -5.61
CA ALA A 80 -25.66 -10.41 -4.62
C ALA A 80 -26.40 -11.61 -5.21
N SER A 81 -26.73 -11.58 -6.50
CA SER A 81 -27.42 -12.68 -7.20
C SER A 81 -26.50 -13.75 -7.73
N VAL A 82 -25.18 -13.54 -7.67
CA VAL A 82 -24.18 -14.48 -8.17
C VAL A 82 -23.88 -15.53 -7.09
N PRO A 83 -23.65 -16.80 -7.45
CA PRO A 83 -23.26 -17.83 -6.46
C PRO A 83 -22.04 -17.43 -5.65
N ILE A 84 -22.01 -17.81 -4.37
CA ILE A 84 -20.98 -17.39 -3.42
C ILE A 84 -19.57 -17.79 -3.88
N GLU A 85 -19.42 -18.95 -4.52
CA GLU A 85 -18.12 -19.45 -4.99
C GLU A 85 -17.52 -18.54 -6.07
N VAL A 86 -18.36 -17.92 -6.90
CA VAL A 86 -17.93 -16.97 -7.94
C VAL A 86 -17.61 -15.62 -7.32
N ARG A 87 -18.47 -15.17 -6.40
CA ARG A 87 -18.30 -13.88 -5.71
C ARG A 87 -17.02 -13.85 -4.87
N GLU A 88 -16.70 -14.95 -4.20
CA GLU A 88 -15.51 -15.01 -3.34
C GLU A 88 -14.22 -14.72 -4.08
N LYS A 89 -14.10 -15.16 -5.34
CA LYS A 89 -12.94 -14.83 -6.18
C LYS A 89 -12.84 -13.34 -6.44
N ALA A 90 -13.98 -12.70 -6.73
CA ALA A 90 -14.03 -11.26 -6.97
C ALA A 90 -13.80 -10.46 -5.70
N LEU A 91 -14.16 -11.01 -4.53
CA LEU A 91 -14.03 -10.34 -3.24
C LEU A 91 -12.72 -10.62 -2.53
N ALA A 92 -11.82 -11.43 -3.13
CA ALA A 92 -10.51 -11.73 -2.57
C ALA A 92 -9.64 -10.48 -2.37
N GLN A 93 -9.93 -9.40 -3.08
CA GLN A 93 -9.30 -8.09 -2.87
C GLN A 93 -9.40 -7.61 -1.41
N TYR A 94 -10.53 -7.87 -0.74
CA TYR A 94 -10.72 -7.47 0.65
C TYR A 94 -9.84 -8.28 1.60
N ASP A 95 -9.61 -9.54 1.30
CA ASP A 95 -8.70 -10.39 2.08
C ASP A 95 -7.26 -9.92 1.96
N THR A 96 -6.84 -9.51 0.76
CA THR A 96 -5.50 -8.96 0.52
C THR A 96 -5.30 -7.65 1.28
N LEU A 97 -6.28 -6.74 1.24
CA LEU A 97 -6.22 -5.48 2.00
C LEU A 97 -6.14 -5.74 3.51
N LYS A 98 -6.91 -6.71 4.01
CA LYS A 98 -6.88 -7.09 5.42
C LYS A 98 -5.52 -7.65 5.82
N ARG A 99 -4.90 -8.45 4.96
CA ARG A 99 -3.57 -9.02 5.21
C ARG A 99 -2.49 -7.95 5.21
N ILE A 100 -2.56 -7.00 4.29
CA ILE A 100 -1.66 -5.83 4.28
C ILE A 100 -1.79 -5.07 5.60
N HIS A 101 -3.02 -4.81 6.03
CA HIS A 101 -3.25 -4.08 7.28
C HIS A 101 -2.70 -4.83 8.49
N LYS A 102 -2.90 -6.14 8.54
CA LYS A 102 -2.39 -6.97 9.63
C LYS A 102 -0.87 -6.94 9.74
N VAL A 103 -0.18 -6.81 8.60
CA VAL A 103 1.27 -6.74 8.54
C VAL A 103 1.80 -5.36 8.89
N LEU A 104 1.12 -4.29 8.46
CA LEU A 104 1.64 -2.92 8.57
C LEU A 104 1.18 -2.18 9.83
N GLN A 105 0.01 -2.50 10.38
CA GLN A 105 -0.42 -1.84 11.61
C GLN A 105 0.54 -2.21 12.75
N GLY A 106 1.18 -1.20 13.32
CA GLY A 106 2.14 -1.40 14.41
C GLY A 106 3.55 -1.78 13.96
N TRP A 107 3.83 -1.78 12.64
CA TRP A 107 5.17 -2.07 12.14
C TRP A 107 6.13 -0.92 12.46
N SER A 108 7.34 -1.24 12.89
CA SER A 108 8.33 -0.24 13.33
C SER A 108 9.67 -0.35 12.62
N CYS A 109 9.81 -1.23 11.63
CA CYS A 109 11.08 -1.44 10.90
C CYS A 109 12.24 -1.67 11.89
N ASN A 110 12.13 -2.68 12.76
CA ASN A 110 13.10 -2.96 13.82
C ASN A 110 13.36 -1.75 14.74
N ARG A 111 12.30 -1.02 15.08
CA ARG A 111 12.34 0.16 15.97
C ARG A 111 13.07 1.37 15.38
N SER A 112 13.32 1.40 14.08
CA SER A 112 13.92 2.57 13.44
C SER A 112 12.90 3.69 13.21
N ILE A 113 11.60 3.38 13.25
CA ILE A 113 10.52 4.34 13.22
C ILE A 113 9.52 4.00 14.33
N ASN A 114 8.66 4.94 14.67
CA ASN A 114 7.54 4.66 15.57
C ASN A 114 6.57 3.67 14.88
N PRO A 115 5.79 2.89 15.64
CA PRO A 115 4.83 1.98 15.05
C PRO A 115 3.91 2.69 14.05
N THR A 116 3.77 2.13 12.86
CA THR A 116 2.90 2.68 11.83
C THR A 116 1.44 2.49 12.19
N ALA A 117 0.60 3.45 11.80
CA ALA A 117 -0.84 3.37 11.96
C ALA A 117 -1.53 3.77 10.65
N ARG A 118 -2.56 3.03 10.30
CA ARG A 118 -3.36 3.34 9.11
C ARG A 118 -4.15 4.64 9.34
N ALA A 119 -4.01 5.58 8.42
CA ALA A 119 -4.71 6.85 8.46
C ALA A 119 -5.97 6.86 7.60
N SER A 120 -5.94 6.19 6.44
CA SER A 120 -7.10 6.13 5.55
C SER A 120 -7.02 4.97 4.58
N VAL A 121 -8.19 4.57 4.08
CA VAL A 121 -8.36 3.65 2.96
C VAL A 121 -9.41 4.27 2.05
N THR A 122 -9.05 4.57 0.82
CA THR A 122 -9.95 5.24 -0.13
C THR A 122 -9.90 4.53 -1.47
N PRO A 123 -11.05 4.07 -2.02
CA PRO A 123 -11.06 3.55 -3.38
C PRO A 123 -10.89 4.69 -4.38
N GLU A 124 -10.18 4.43 -5.47
CA GLU A 124 -10.08 5.36 -6.58
C GLU A 124 -11.23 5.14 -7.56
N SER A 125 -11.79 6.24 -8.07
CA SER A 125 -12.79 6.17 -9.14
C SER A 125 -12.07 5.97 -10.47
N ARG A 126 -12.32 4.84 -11.14
CA ARG A 126 -11.65 4.47 -12.38
C ARG A 126 -12.64 3.92 -13.41
N SER A 127 -12.33 4.19 -14.67
CA SER A 127 -13.13 3.69 -15.81
C SER A 127 -12.42 2.57 -16.60
N ASP A 128 -11.23 2.17 -16.17
CA ASP A 128 -10.39 1.19 -16.90
C ASP A 128 -10.59 -0.26 -16.44
N GLY A 129 -11.57 -0.53 -15.59
CA GLY A 129 -11.87 -1.87 -15.10
C GLY A 129 -10.99 -2.34 -13.94
N LEU A 130 -10.01 -1.54 -13.55
CA LEU A 130 -9.18 -1.84 -12.39
C LEU A 130 -9.86 -1.36 -11.10
N LYS A 131 -9.66 -2.11 -10.02
CA LYS A 131 -10.03 -1.68 -8.67
C LYS A 131 -8.77 -1.30 -7.92
N VAL A 132 -8.67 -0.02 -7.57
CA VAL A 132 -7.48 0.52 -6.90
C VAL A 132 -7.88 1.15 -5.58
N TYR A 133 -7.15 0.80 -4.52
CA TYR A 133 -7.31 1.38 -3.20
C TYR A 133 -6.07 2.18 -2.85
N ARG A 134 -6.28 3.39 -2.36
CA ARG A 134 -5.22 4.21 -1.78
C ARG A 134 -5.26 4.02 -0.29
N VAL A 135 -4.22 3.39 0.26
CA VAL A 135 -4.09 3.10 1.69
C VAL A 135 -2.93 3.94 2.22
N ILE A 136 -3.18 4.68 3.28
CA ILE A 136 -2.17 5.56 3.87
C ILE A 136 -1.85 5.09 5.28
N TYR A 137 -0.55 4.88 5.52
CA TYR A 137 0.02 4.60 6.85
C TYR A 137 0.94 5.75 7.25
N GLU A 138 0.94 6.10 8.50
CA GLU A 138 1.75 7.18 9.03
C GLU A 138 2.60 6.72 10.20
N SER A 139 3.78 7.32 10.33
CA SER A 139 4.70 7.12 11.44
C SER A 139 5.54 8.37 11.62
N SER A 140 6.52 8.31 12.51
CA SER A 140 7.50 9.37 12.70
C SER A 140 8.84 8.78 13.12
N PHE A 141 9.92 9.52 12.87
CA PHE A 141 11.26 9.14 13.29
C PHE A 141 12.12 10.37 13.47
N MET A 142 13.22 10.20 14.19
CA MET A 142 14.23 11.24 14.39
C MET A 142 15.37 11.03 13.39
N ASP A 143 15.79 12.13 12.76
CA ASP A 143 16.85 12.09 11.77
C ASP A 143 17.82 13.25 11.94
#